data_8be6e5c0e3c7dd498cd1a8a23b9f7d7e
#
_entry.id   8be6e5c0e3c7dd498cd1a8a23b9f7d7e
#
_cell.length_a   1.000
_cell.length_b   1.000
_cell.length_c   1.000
_cell.angle_alpha   90.00
_cell.angle_beta   90.00
_cell.angle_gamma   90.00
#
_symmetry.space_group_name_H-M   'P 1'
#
loop_
_entity.id
_entity.type
_entity.pdbx_description
1 polymer ?
#
loop_
_entity_poly.entity_id
_entity_poly.type
_entity_poly.pdbx_seq_one_letter_code
_entity_poly.pdbx_strand_id
1 'polypeptide(L)'
;MTWDMANRKSETDIAESTWERARRRLSKTKPHALADRTWLLSGLEELDDSYKEYELSSDGEGLWYCSCYDHYGGEVRREEVCSHSAAVALYAGLPCQRTRPLKEKPKRLTPDWPCGIPGIPGKYSRWRPHQREAVELILRQWQSNGKYIALDAPTGSGKSLTAIAAAKLAGLKTVYCVVTKQLQEQIASDFPDAIVIWGRENYPCLRFTNTELTAGDCTHRKYSPCPKVNQCTYKSQKHRALAADLAVVNYSFFLNEANYVGGFSGWPVLVFDEADRAEGELMKFVSLTLTRQQLERCQIEPPEYKTKLDAWLKWAEPTLSKVGGELNRLEAGLEPYLEVEKEPPVELMRELIRYQRLHSKLKMFTTCVDARWVSELDDPEKWQFKPTFVRSFGHMLAEHGQRILAMSATMLSARDWAYNLGIEDEVTFHRVPSTFPRENRPVIHLPTADFSLKSANGEALMLMVRMVDGLLDKHKAQKGIIHAVSYKIAKYLLEHSRHQDRLISHSEAGTRAEALRRLIESEMPLVLVSPSFGRGVDLFGDRARFQICVKIPFPDLGDKQTAKRRWSGKAGERWYLLETVRAIVQMAGRIVRSADDWGVTYILDERWPRFYHQMERDFPLWFREACVW
;
A
#
# COMPACT_ATOMS: atom_id res chain seq x y z
N MET A 1 17.40 74.40 -4.15
CA MET A 1 18.11 73.25 -3.55
C MET A 1 17.30 72.74 -2.39
N THR A 2 16.33 71.98 -2.67
CA THR A 2 15.51 71.25 -1.67
C THR A 2 14.94 70.04 -2.38
N TRP A 3 15.72 69.01 -2.45
CA TRP A 3 15.33 67.69 -2.78
C TRP A 3 16.01 66.77 -1.78
N ASP A 4 15.22 66.18 -0.90
CA ASP A 4 15.54 64.95 -0.21
C ASP A 4 14.95 64.95 1.20
N MET A 5 13.65 64.65 1.35
CA MET A 5 13.06 64.14 2.60
C MET A 5 11.64 63.64 2.42
N ALA A 6 11.39 62.82 1.42
CA ALA A 6 10.11 62.12 1.36
C ALA A 6 10.29 60.80 0.58
N ASN A 7 10.96 59.82 1.14
CA ASN A 7 10.78 58.37 0.87
C ASN A 7 11.77 57.51 1.66
N ARG A 8 11.87 57.73 2.98
CA ARG A 8 12.31 56.64 3.87
C ARG A 8 11.05 55.96 4.39
N LYS A 9 10.54 54.93 3.67
CA LYS A 9 9.73 53.90 4.32
C LYS A 9 10.59 53.32 5.43
N SER A 10 10.07 53.21 6.64
CA SER A 10 10.77 52.60 7.76
C SER A 10 11.15 51.15 7.42
N GLU A 11 12.25 50.64 7.89
CA GLU A 11 12.68 49.23 7.70
C GLU A 11 11.59 48.25 8.14
N THR A 12 10.74 48.64 9.09
CA THR A 12 9.56 47.90 9.54
C THR A 12 8.46 47.78 8.47
N ASP A 13 8.17 48.83 7.72
CA ASP A 13 7.14 48.84 6.68
C ASP A 13 7.52 47.98 5.47
N ILE A 14 8.82 47.96 5.13
CA ILE A 14 9.33 47.12 4.03
C ILE A 14 9.30 45.63 4.44
N ALA A 15 9.70 45.30 5.67
CA ALA A 15 9.63 43.96 6.21
C ALA A 15 8.18 43.46 6.32
N GLU A 16 7.26 44.30 6.74
CA GLU A 16 5.84 43.98 6.86
C GLU A 16 5.20 43.68 5.48
N SER A 17 5.50 44.45 4.47
CA SER A 17 5.05 44.21 3.10
C SER A 17 5.54 42.88 2.53
N THR A 18 6.76 42.48 2.83
CA THR A 18 7.35 41.18 2.42
C THR A 18 6.63 40.01 3.08
N TRP A 19 6.32 40.11 4.38
CA TRP A 19 5.61 39.08 5.11
C TRP A 19 4.12 38.99 4.73
N GLU A 20 3.46 40.11 4.42
CA GLU A 20 2.10 40.11 3.86
C GLU A 20 2.06 39.43 2.51
N ARG A 21 3.01 39.74 1.63
CA ARG A 21 3.15 39.07 0.32
C ARG A 21 3.41 37.57 0.47
N ALA A 22 4.21 37.18 1.48
CA ALA A 22 4.46 35.78 1.82
C ALA A 22 3.19 35.04 2.30
N ARG A 23 2.39 35.63 3.17
CA ARG A 23 1.10 35.07 3.61
C ARG A 23 0.11 34.94 2.46
N ARG A 24 0.02 35.95 1.61
CA ARG A 24 -0.83 35.92 0.41
C ARG A 24 -0.39 34.83 -0.56
N ARG A 25 0.90 34.56 -0.69
CA ARG A 25 1.45 33.45 -1.44
C ARG A 25 1.03 32.10 -0.87
N LEU A 26 1.15 31.91 0.44
CA LEU A 26 0.74 30.68 1.13
C LEU A 26 -0.76 30.39 1.09
N SER A 27 -1.60 31.41 0.92
CA SER A 27 -3.03 31.21 0.72
C SER A 27 -3.37 30.59 -0.63
N LYS A 28 -2.47 30.70 -1.63
CA LYS A 28 -2.67 30.25 -3.02
C LYS A 28 -1.82 29.06 -3.41
N THR A 29 -0.62 28.93 -2.85
CA THR A 29 0.29 27.81 -3.14
C THR A 29 0.98 27.38 -1.86
N LYS A 30 1.34 26.09 -1.81
CA LYS A 30 2.09 25.53 -0.67
C LYS A 30 3.49 25.14 -1.13
N PRO A 31 4.53 25.41 -0.32
CA PRO A 31 5.87 24.94 -0.58
C PRO A 31 5.91 23.41 -0.60
N HIS A 32 6.66 22.85 -1.52
CA HIS A 32 6.91 21.43 -1.66
C HIS A 32 8.34 21.14 -1.17
N ALA A 33 8.46 20.32 -0.12
CA ALA A 33 9.76 19.91 0.39
C ALA A 33 10.43 18.94 -0.60
N LEU A 34 11.63 19.26 -1.06
CA LEU A 34 12.45 18.42 -1.94
C LEU A 34 13.41 17.53 -1.16
N ALA A 35 14.00 18.08 -0.10
CA ALA A 35 14.95 17.41 0.79
C ALA A 35 14.94 18.10 2.15
N ASP A 36 15.77 17.63 3.09
CA ASP A 36 15.96 18.34 4.34
C ASP A 36 16.36 19.80 4.05
N ARG A 37 15.58 20.74 4.62
CA ARG A 37 15.76 22.18 4.46
C ARG A 37 15.87 22.71 3.02
N THR A 38 15.24 22.00 2.06
CA THR A 38 15.14 22.41 0.66
C THR A 38 13.71 22.30 0.17
N TRP A 39 13.23 23.35 -0.51
CA TRP A 39 11.83 23.44 -0.96
C TRP A 39 11.73 23.96 -2.39
N LEU A 40 10.63 23.57 -3.04
CA LEU A 40 10.15 24.15 -4.28
C LEU A 40 8.87 24.94 -4.00
N LEU A 41 8.76 26.14 -4.55
CA LEU A 41 7.61 27.02 -4.41
C LEU A 41 7.13 27.46 -5.78
N SER A 42 5.86 27.22 -6.10
CA SER A 42 5.28 27.66 -7.37
C SER A 42 5.20 29.18 -7.44
N GLY A 43 5.57 29.72 -8.58
CA GLY A 43 5.41 31.13 -8.90
C GLY A 43 3.95 31.50 -9.13
N LEU A 44 3.60 32.73 -8.84
CA LEU A 44 2.26 33.29 -9.00
C LEU A 44 2.33 34.57 -9.85
N GLU A 45 1.75 34.54 -11.05
CA GLU A 45 1.70 35.70 -11.95
C GLU A 45 1.06 36.93 -11.29
N GLU A 46 0.06 36.69 -10.42
CA GLU A 46 -0.63 37.73 -9.64
C GLU A 46 0.27 38.45 -8.60
N LEU A 47 1.43 37.88 -8.34
CA LEU A 47 2.47 38.44 -7.45
C LEU A 47 3.72 38.86 -8.22
N ASP A 48 3.59 39.08 -9.56
CA ASP A 48 4.68 39.47 -10.45
C ASP A 48 5.89 38.51 -10.40
N ASP A 49 5.63 37.21 -10.25
CA ASP A 49 6.67 36.21 -10.28
C ASP A 49 7.13 35.96 -11.72
N SER A 50 8.42 36.09 -11.95
CA SER A 50 9.04 35.92 -13.28
C SER A 50 9.16 34.47 -13.72
N TYR A 51 9.03 33.50 -12.81
CA TYR A 51 9.23 32.08 -13.06
C TYR A 51 8.09 31.24 -12.51
N LYS A 52 7.89 30.08 -13.14
CA LYS A 52 6.85 29.12 -12.74
C LYS A 52 7.17 28.47 -11.40
N GLU A 53 8.45 28.36 -11.02
CA GLU A 53 8.90 27.70 -9.81
C GLU A 53 10.17 28.35 -9.26
N TYR A 54 10.28 28.36 -7.93
CA TYR A 54 11.43 28.85 -7.19
C TYR A 54 11.96 27.78 -6.26
N GLU A 55 13.28 27.56 -6.32
CA GLU A 55 13.98 26.67 -5.41
C GLU A 55 14.50 27.47 -4.20
N LEU A 56 14.32 26.87 -3.01
CA LEU A 56 14.75 27.49 -1.76
C LEU A 56 15.45 26.47 -0.86
N SER A 57 16.46 26.93 -0.13
CA SER A 57 17.09 26.16 0.93
C SER A 57 17.37 27.02 2.16
N SER A 58 17.50 26.40 3.33
CA SER A 58 17.78 27.07 4.61
C SER A 58 18.90 26.37 5.39
N ASP A 59 19.70 27.14 6.12
CA ASP A 59 20.64 26.58 7.11
C ASP A 59 19.95 26.15 8.42
N GLY A 60 18.68 26.54 8.61
CA GLY A 60 17.90 26.31 9.82
C GLY A 60 18.10 27.36 10.91
N GLU A 61 19.07 28.26 10.78
CA GLU A 61 19.41 29.30 11.75
C GLU A 61 18.93 30.69 11.32
N GLY A 62 18.28 30.81 10.18
CA GLY A 62 17.67 32.03 9.67
C GLY A 62 18.24 32.54 8.35
N LEU A 63 19.29 31.93 7.83
CA LEU A 63 19.81 32.23 6.50
C LEU A 63 19.12 31.33 5.47
N TRP A 64 18.54 31.96 4.46
CA TRP A 64 17.85 31.32 3.36
C TRP A 64 18.57 31.59 2.04
N TYR A 65 18.44 30.66 1.10
CA TYR A 65 18.87 30.78 -0.28
C TYR A 65 17.65 30.63 -1.19
N CYS A 66 17.53 31.49 -2.21
CA CYS A 66 16.38 31.47 -3.11
C CYS A 66 16.83 31.75 -4.56
N SER A 67 16.31 30.96 -5.51
CA SER A 67 16.61 31.12 -6.94
C SER A 67 16.08 32.44 -7.53
N CYS A 68 15.19 33.15 -6.84
CA CYS A 68 14.74 34.47 -7.30
C CYS A 68 15.86 35.50 -7.38
N TYR A 69 16.98 35.32 -6.69
CA TYR A 69 18.14 36.19 -6.76
C TYR A 69 19.03 35.96 -7.99
N ASP A 70 18.94 34.79 -8.62
CA ASP A 70 19.74 34.42 -9.80
C ASP A 70 19.36 35.23 -11.04
N HIS A 71 18.21 35.92 -11.02
CA HIS A 71 17.62 36.56 -12.18
C HIS A 71 17.74 38.08 -12.22
N TYR A 72 18.28 38.68 -11.17
CA TYR A 72 18.44 40.14 -11.10
C TYR A 72 19.87 40.63 -11.31
N GLY A 73 20.68 39.93 -12.08
CA GLY A 73 21.97 40.43 -12.59
C GLY A 73 22.95 41.01 -11.58
N GLY A 74 22.89 40.57 -10.35
CA GLY A 74 23.80 41.03 -9.26
C GLY A 74 23.39 42.35 -8.59
N GLU A 75 22.27 42.96 -8.96
CA GLU A 75 21.74 44.10 -8.21
C GLU A 75 21.29 43.66 -6.82
N VAL A 76 21.92 44.21 -5.80
CA VAL A 76 21.60 43.97 -4.40
C VAL A 76 20.19 44.48 -4.15
N ARG A 77 19.24 43.59 -3.95
CA ARG A 77 17.92 43.98 -3.44
C ARG A 77 18.12 44.64 -2.09
N ARG A 78 17.48 45.80 -1.90
CA ARG A 78 17.52 46.55 -0.64
C ARG A 78 16.86 45.80 0.54
N GLU A 79 16.10 44.73 0.24
CA GLU A 79 15.39 43.91 1.23
C GLU A 79 16.26 42.71 1.64
N GLU A 80 16.46 42.50 2.94
CA GLU A 80 17.25 41.37 3.46
C GLU A 80 16.56 40.02 3.26
N VAL A 81 15.22 39.97 3.14
CA VAL A 81 14.40 38.77 3.00
C VAL A 81 13.52 38.86 1.77
N CYS A 82 13.48 37.82 0.93
CA CYS A 82 12.52 37.75 -0.17
C CYS A 82 11.20 37.11 0.25
N SER A 83 10.09 37.46 -0.45
CA SER A 83 8.77 36.92 -0.15
C SER A 83 8.65 35.40 -0.33
N HIS A 84 9.50 34.79 -1.17
CA HIS A 84 9.54 33.33 -1.34
C HIS A 84 10.10 32.63 -0.09
N SER A 85 11.28 33.11 0.41
CA SER A 85 11.88 32.56 1.63
C SER A 85 10.99 32.79 2.85
N ALA A 86 10.41 33.99 2.97
CA ALA A 86 9.45 34.28 4.04
C ALA A 86 8.24 33.33 4.01
N ALA A 87 7.70 33.02 2.83
CA ALA A 87 6.60 32.09 2.68
C ALA A 87 6.97 30.67 3.13
N VAL A 88 8.10 30.15 2.65
CA VAL A 88 8.55 28.81 3.04
C VAL A 88 8.91 28.74 4.52
N ALA A 89 9.55 29.78 5.08
CA ALA A 89 9.86 29.86 6.49
C ALA A 89 8.59 29.82 7.38
N LEU A 90 7.57 30.59 7.03
CA LEU A 90 6.26 30.54 7.70
C LEU A 90 5.62 29.15 7.63
N TYR A 91 5.71 28.50 6.46
CA TYR A 91 5.16 27.17 6.25
C TYR A 91 5.92 26.10 7.06
N ALA A 92 7.24 26.16 7.07
CA ALA A 92 8.10 25.20 7.74
C ALA A 92 8.30 25.47 9.25
N GLY A 93 7.85 26.63 9.77
CA GLY A 93 8.08 27.03 11.15
C GLY A 93 9.56 27.33 11.47
N LEU A 94 10.33 27.76 10.47
CA LEU A 94 11.75 28.05 10.59
C LEU A 94 12.03 29.56 10.67
N PRO A 95 13.10 30.00 11.34
CA PRO A 95 13.50 31.40 11.33
C PRO A 95 13.89 31.86 9.92
N CYS A 96 13.64 33.14 9.59
CA CYS A 96 14.05 33.75 8.33
C CYS A 96 14.51 35.17 8.59
N GLN A 97 15.80 35.38 8.60
CA GLN A 97 16.44 36.67 8.86
C GLN A 97 17.03 37.28 7.59
N ARG A 98 17.54 36.45 6.70
CA ARG A 98 18.21 36.89 5.49
C ARG A 98 18.04 35.91 4.33
N THR A 99 17.92 36.44 3.10
CA THR A 99 17.92 35.64 1.87
C THR A 99 19.15 36.00 1.00
N ARG A 100 19.77 34.98 0.42
CA ARG A 100 20.89 35.10 -0.53
C ARG A 100 20.59 34.37 -1.84
N PRO A 101 21.32 34.65 -2.94
CA PRO A 101 21.27 33.85 -4.16
C PRO A 101 21.60 32.39 -3.87
N LEU A 102 20.94 31.46 -4.53
CA LEU A 102 21.37 30.07 -4.54
C LEU A 102 22.76 30.00 -5.19
N LYS A 103 23.77 29.64 -4.41
CA LYS A 103 25.17 29.58 -4.89
C LYS A 103 25.40 28.50 -5.95
N GLU A 104 24.58 27.43 -5.91
CA GLU A 104 24.53 26.36 -6.91
C GLU A 104 23.07 25.91 -7.04
N LYS A 105 22.55 25.88 -8.27
CA LYS A 105 21.29 25.15 -8.51
C LYS A 105 21.54 23.72 -8.10
N PRO A 106 20.73 23.12 -7.21
CA PRO A 106 20.90 21.72 -6.86
C PRO A 106 20.96 20.95 -8.19
N LYS A 107 22.07 20.22 -8.39
CA LYS A 107 22.29 19.47 -9.63
C LYS A 107 21.11 18.51 -9.81
N ARG A 108 20.40 18.66 -10.93
CA ARG A 108 19.30 17.75 -11.27
C ARG A 108 19.86 16.35 -11.40
N LEU A 109 19.22 15.41 -10.69
CA LEU A 109 19.60 14.00 -10.70
C LEU A 109 18.84 13.21 -11.76
N THR A 110 17.80 13.82 -12.35
CA THR A 110 16.92 13.21 -13.33
C THR A 110 17.06 13.84 -14.71
N PRO A 111 16.94 13.07 -15.80
CA PRO A 111 16.86 13.61 -17.15
C PRO A 111 15.53 14.37 -17.37
N ASP A 112 15.42 15.11 -18.48
CA ASP A 112 14.21 15.91 -18.79
C ASP A 112 12.97 15.05 -19.07
N TRP A 113 13.16 13.80 -19.48
CA TRP A 113 12.10 12.82 -19.74
C TRP A 113 12.49 11.45 -19.22
N PRO A 114 11.51 10.63 -18.75
CA PRO A 114 11.77 9.32 -18.16
C PRO A 114 12.50 8.36 -19.11
N CYS A 115 12.13 8.35 -20.39
CA CYS A 115 12.75 7.46 -21.39
C CYS A 115 14.22 7.78 -21.71
N GLY A 116 14.76 8.88 -21.18
CA GLY A 116 16.20 9.14 -21.17
C GLY A 116 16.98 8.30 -20.15
N ILE A 117 16.30 7.56 -19.28
CA ILE A 117 16.90 6.64 -18.32
C ILE A 117 17.06 5.28 -19.00
N PRO A 118 18.26 4.67 -19.02
CA PRO A 118 18.47 3.35 -19.60
C PRO A 118 17.51 2.31 -19.04
N GLY A 119 16.84 1.56 -19.93
CA GLY A 119 15.85 0.53 -19.56
C GLY A 119 14.46 1.07 -19.17
N ILE A 120 14.18 2.37 -19.34
CA ILE A 120 12.82 2.89 -19.27
C ILE A 120 12.25 2.96 -20.70
N PRO A 121 11.08 2.34 -20.97
CA PRO A 121 10.49 2.30 -22.30
C PRO A 121 10.14 3.68 -22.87
N GLY A 122 10.23 3.83 -24.20
CA GLY A 122 9.96 5.07 -24.93
C GLY A 122 8.54 5.64 -24.76
N LYS A 123 7.58 4.80 -24.38
CA LYS A 123 6.21 5.25 -24.05
C LYS A 123 6.17 6.25 -22.89
N TYR A 124 7.18 6.25 -22.03
CA TYR A 124 7.33 7.23 -20.94
C TYR A 124 8.09 8.48 -21.40
N SER A 125 7.52 9.20 -22.34
CA SER A 125 8.12 10.38 -22.97
C SER A 125 8.04 11.65 -22.13
N ARG A 126 7.23 11.68 -21.07
CA ARG A 126 7.07 12.85 -20.19
C ARG A 126 6.90 12.40 -18.74
N TRP A 127 7.49 13.16 -17.82
CA TRP A 127 7.17 13.06 -16.41
C TRP A 127 5.73 13.54 -16.16
N ARG A 128 5.00 12.81 -15.32
CA ARG A 128 3.75 13.32 -14.78
C ARG A 128 4.05 14.43 -13.78
N PRO A 129 3.11 15.36 -13.51
CA PRO A 129 3.29 16.35 -12.46
C PRO A 129 3.72 15.72 -11.14
N HIS A 130 4.67 16.34 -10.43
CA HIS A 130 5.25 15.87 -9.15
C HIS A 130 5.99 14.52 -9.19
N GLN A 131 6.04 13.84 -10.32
CA GLN A 131 6.70 12.52 -10.42
C GLN A 131 8.22 12.67 -10.41
N ARG A 132 8.75 13.66 -11.12
CA ARG A 132 10.18 13.96 -11.19
C ARG A 132 10.72 14.34 -9.82
N GLU A 133 10.02 15.21 -9.10
CA GLU A 133 10.37 15.67 -7.76
C GLU A 133 10.40 14.50 -6.78
N ALA A 134 9.43 13.58 -6.88
CA ALA A 134 9.41 12.37 -6.06
C ALA A 134 10.63 11.47 -6.34
N VAL A 135 11.03 11.30 -7.62
CA VAL A 135 12.25 10.56 -7.97
C VAL A 135 13.49 11.24 -7.40
N GLU A 136 13.61 12.55 -7.54
CA GLU A 136 14.76 13.30 -7.01
C GLU A 136 14.86 13.23 -5.48
N LEU A 137 13.72 13.31 -4.79
CA LEU A 137 13.68 13.12 -3.34
C LEU A 137 14.20 11.73 -2.95
N ILE A 138 13.71 10.68 -3.60
CA ILE A 138 14.16 9.31 -3.33
C ILE A 138 15.68 9.18 -3.53
N LEU A 139 16.19 9.72 -4.64
CA LEU A 139 17.63 9.67 -4.95
C LEU A 139 18.46 10.40 -3.89
N ARG A 140 18.05 11.61 -3.47
CA ARG A 140 18.73 12.39 -2.44
C ARG A 140 18.74 11.66 -1.09
N GLN A 141 17.61 11.08 -0.70
CA GLN A 141 17.52 10.29 0.52
C GLN A 141 18.43 9.06 0.47
N TRP A 142 18.51 8.37 -0.66
CA TRP A 142 19.42 7.23 -0.82
C TRP A 142 20.90 7.65 -0.83
N GLN A 143 21.23 8.84 -1.33
CA GLN A 143 22.58 9.41 -1.27
C GLN A 143 22.99 9.78 0.16
N SER A 144 22.04 10.23 1.00
CA SER A 144 22.26 10.52 2.41
C SER A 144 22.12 9.29 3.34
N ASN A 145 22.09 8.08 2.78
CA ASN A 145 21.92 6.81 3.50
C ASN A 145 20.57 6.64 4.22
N GLY A 146 19.55 7.38 3.81
CA GLY A 146 18.17 7.16 4.29
C GLY A 146 17.69 5.76 3.93
N LYS A 147 17.39 4.93 4.94
CA LYS A 147 16.98 3.53 4.74
C LYS A 147 15.52 3.40 4.36
N TYR A 148 14.64 4.13 5.04
CA TYR A 148 13.18 3.99 4.89
C TYR A 148 12.57 5.25 4.30
N ILE A 149 11.86 5.08 3.18
CA ILE A 149 11.10 6.14 2.51
C ILE A 149 9.67 5.64 2.36
N ALA A 150 8.70 6.43 2.82
CA ALA A 150 7.27 6.20 2.62
C ALA A 150 6.72 7.24 1.65
N LEU A 151 6.21 6.79 0.51
CA LEU A 151 5.63 7.63 -0.54
C LEU A 151 4.09 7.47 -0.54
N ASP A 152 3.37 8.49 -0.11
CA ASP A 152 1.91 8.58 -0.22
C ASP A 152 1.58 9.27 -1.55
N ALA A 153 1.27 8.48 -2.56
CA ALA A 153 1.08 8.97 -3.92
C ALA A 153 -0.26 8.48 -4.48
N PRO A 154 -1.17 9.39 -4.89
CA PRO A 154 -2.51 9.04 -5.33
C PRO A 154 -2.47 8.10 -6.53
N THR A 155 -3.59 7.45 -6.77
CA THR A 155 -3.78 6.62 -7.96
C THR A 155 -3.57 7.48 -9.21
N GLY A 156 -2.92 6.91 -10.22
CA GLY A 156 -2.62 7.65 -11.46
C GLY A 156 -1.36 8.53 -11.42
N SER A 157 -0.70 8.72 -10.26
CA SER A 157 0.55 9.49 -10.16
C SER A 157 1.77 8.83 -10.84
N GLY A 158 1.68 7.55 -11.19
CA GLY A 158 2.78 6.82 -11.82
C GLY A 158 3.82 6.27 -10.85
N LYS A 159 3.38 5.78 -9.68
CA LYS A 159 4.22 5.19 -8.62
C LYS A 159 5.26 4.21 -9.12
N SER A 160 4.85 3.27 -9.97
CA SER A 160 5.76 2.21 -10.48
C SER A 160 6.91 2.81 -11.27
N LEU A 161 6.63 3.77 -12.16
CA LEU A 161 7.68 4.47 -12.90
C LEU A 161 8.59 5.26 -11.94
N THR A 162 8.03 5.93 -10.93
CA THR A 162 8.80 6.68 -9.92
C THR A 162 9.84 5.79 -9.23
N ALA A 163 9.41 4.63 -8.72
CA ALA A 163 10.30 3.69 -8.03
C ALA A 163 11.37 3.10 -8.95
N ILE A 164 10.96 2.63 -10.14
CA ILE A 164 11.87 1.98 -11.08
C ILE A 164 12.86 3.00 -11.67
N ALA A 165 12.41 4.22 -11.97
CA ALA A 165 13.30 5.28 -12.43
C ALA A 165 14.35 5.65 -11.37
N ALA A 166 13.94 5.79 -10.11
CA ALA A 166 14.87 6.06 -9.00
C ALA A 166 15.92 4.94 -8.85
N ALA A 167 15.48 3.68 -8.88
CA ALA A 167 16.36 2.52 -8.78
C ALA A 167 17.37 2.44 -9.94
N LYS A 168 16.90 2.64 -11.17
CA LYS A 168 17.75 2.63 -12.37
C LYS A 168 18.76 3.79 -12.39
N LEU A 169 18.33 5.01 -12.00
CA LEU A 169 19.24 6.17 -11.89
C LEU A 169 20.28 5.97 -10.79
N ALA A 170 19.93 5.29 -9.71
CA ALA A 170 20.87 4.95 -8.65
C ALA A 170 21.79 3.75 -9.02
N GLY A 171 21.54 3.04 -10.13
CA GLY A 171 22.27 1.84 -10.52
C GLY A 171 22.13 0.69 -9.52
N LEU A 172 20.98 0.57 -8.84
CA LEU A 172 20.77 -0.35 -7.74
C LEU A 172 19.86 -1.51 -8.15
N LYS A 173 20.30 -2.75 -7.89
CA LYS A 173 19.45 -3.93 -8.04
C LYS A 173 18.24 -3.83 -7.11
N THR A 174 17.06 -4.15 -7.64
CA THR A 174 15.78 -3.92 -6.98
C THR A 174 14.90 -5.15 -6.99
N VAL A 175 14.33 -5.47 -5.81
CA VAL A 175 13.17 -6.35 -5.68
C VAL A 175 11.93 -5.47 -5.57
N TYR A 176 11.00 -5.66 -6.49
CA TYR A 176 9.72 -4.96 -6.52
C TYR A 176 8.61 -5.90 -6.05
N CYS A 177 8.11 -5.66 -4.83
CA CYS A 177 7.08 -6.48 -4.19
C CYS A 177 5.70 -5.92 -4.46
N VAL A 178 4.80 -6.75 -4.99
CA VAL A 178 3.39 -6.43 -5.25
C VAL A 178 2.46 -7.41 -4.53
N VAL A 179 1.19 -7.07 -4.43
CA VAL A 179 0.22 -7.91 -3.71
C VAL A 179 -0.30 -9.07 -4.55
N THR A 180 -0.49 -8.88 -5.87
CA THR A 180 -1.16 -9.84 -6.75
C THR A 180 -0.32 -10.23 -7.96
N LYS A 181 -0.60 -11.41 -8.55
CA LYS A 181 0.01 -11.85 -9.80
C LYS A 181 -0.31 -10.90 -10.96
N GLN A 182 -1.52 -10.39 -11.02
CA GLN A 182 -1.95 -9.45 -12.07
C GLN A 182 -1.09 -8.17 -12.06
N LEU A 183 -0.73 -7.66 -10.87
CA LEU A 183 0.20 -6.53 -10.76
C LEU A 183 1.63 -6.90 -11.18
N GLN A 184 2.08 -8.15 -10.93
CA GLN A 184 3.37 -8.61 -11.44
C GLN A 184 3.40 -8.60 -12.98
N GLU A 185 2.35 -9.11 -13.62
CA GLU A 185 2.19 -9.14 -15.08
C GLU A 185 2.13 -7.73 -15.67
N GLN A 186 1.42 -6.82 -15.00
CA GLN A 186 1.36 -5.41 -15.39
C GLN A 186 2.73 -4.76 -15.37
N ILE A 187 3.52 -4.94 -14.30
CA ILE A 187 4.89 -4.40 -14.22
C ILE A 187 5.78 -4.98 -15.31
N ALA A 188 5.68 -6.29 -15.59
CA ALA A 188 6.45 -6.91 -16.67
C ALA A 188 6.07 -6.40 -18.06
N SER A 189 4.77 -6.13 -18.28
CA SER A 189 4.30 -5.52 -19.53
C SER A 189 4.77 -4.07 -19.67
N ASP A 190 4.81 -3.34 -18.56
CA ASP A 190 5.23 -1.94 -18.54
C ASP A 190 6.75 -1.78 -18.64
N PHE A 191 7.53 -2.71 -18.10
CA PHE A 191 9.00 -2.72 -18.06
C PHE A 191 9.54 -4.09 -18.52
N PRO A 192 9.79 -4.28 -19.81
CA PRO A 192 10.15 -5.60 -20.38
C PRO A 192 11.45 -6.23 -19.86
N ASP A 193 12.34 -5.45 -19.26
CA ASP A 193 13.56 -5.93 -18.60
C ASP A 193 13.31 -6.45 -17.16
N ALA A 194 12.12 -6.29 -16.63
CA ALA A 194 11.72 -6.84 -15.33
C ALA A 194 11.55 -8.36 -15.40
N ILE A 195 12.17 -9.07 -14.48
CA ILE A 195 12.04 -10.52 -14.38
C ILE A 195 11.03 -10.89 -13.29
N VAL A 196 9.89 -11.43 -13.72
CA VAL A 196 8.84 -11.89 -12.79
C VAL A 196 9.15 -13.32 -12.34
N ILE A 197 8.96 -13.59 -11.04
CA ILE A 197 8.92 -14.94 -10.50
C ILE A 197 7.68 -15.16 -9.64
N TRP A 198 7.03 -16.28 -9.85
CA TRP A 198 5.88 -16.73 -9.09
C TRP A 198 6.24 -17.82 -8.08
N GLY A 199 5.29 -18.17 -7.21
CA GLY A 199 5.42 -19.33 -6.34
C GLY A 199 5.57 -20.63 -7.13
N ARG A 200 6.20 -21.64 -6.51
CA ARG A 200 6.53 -22.94 -7.11
C ARG A 200 5.33 -23.65 -7.76
N GLU A 201 4.15 -23.45 -7.25
CA GLU A 201 2.89 -24.04 -7.74
C GLU A 201 2.53 -23.61 -9.17
N ASN A 202 3.17 -22.55 -9.68
CA ASN A 202 2.92 -22.04 -11.03
C ASN A 202 3.84 -22.62 -12.11
N TYR A 203 4.71 -23.53 -11.74
CA TYR A 203 5.65 -24.15 -12.65
C TYR A 203 5.47 -25.66 -12.66
N PRO A 204 5.27 -26.29 -13.83
CA PRO A 204 5.14 -27.74 -13.93
C PRO A 204 6.41 -28.46 -13.47
N CYS A 205 6.25 -29.63 -12.85
CA CYS A 205 7.37 -30.50 -12.52
C CYS A 205 7.68 -31.43 -13.69
N LEU A 206 8.80 -31.22 -14.36
CA LEU A 206 9.22 -32.00 -15.54
C LEU A 206 9.67 -33.44 -15.22
N ARG A 207 9.79 -33.80 -13.94
CA ARG A 207 10.10 -35.15 -13.52
C ARG A 207 8.91 -36.10 -13.69
N PHE A 208 7.73 -35.60 -13.49
CA PHE A 208 6.47 -36.38 -13.50
C PHE A 208 5.61 -35.97 -14.69
N THR A 209 5.99 -36.40 -15.88
CA THR A 209 5.38 -35.98 -17.17
C THR A 209 3.90 -36.35 -17.33
N ASN A 210 3.39 -37.32 -16.54
CA ASN A 210 2.03 -37.82 -16.64
C ASN A 210 1.11 -37.35 -15.48
N THR A 211 1.54 -36.36 -14.71
CA THR A 211 0.79 -35.89 -13.53
C THR A 211 0.69 -34.37 -13.54
N GLU A 212 -0.36 -33.83 -12.96
CA GLU A 212 -0.55 -32.40 -12.73
C GLU A 212 0.36 -31.83 -11.63
N LEU A 213 1.50 -32.47 -11.35
CA LEU A 213 2.42 -32.06 -10.30
C LEU A 213 3.22 -30.83 -10.72
N THR A 214 3.39 -29.93 -9.74
CA THR A 214 4.11 -28.67 -9.89
C THR A 214 5.47 -28.69 -9.18
N ALA A 215 6.27 -27.65 -9.36
CA ALA A 215 7.49 -27.47 -8.57
C ALA A 215 7.21 -27.29 -7.06
N GLY A 216 5.96 -27.01 -6.66
CA GLY A 216 5.50 -27.04 -5.27
C GLY A 216 5.56 -28.42 -4.64
N ASP A 217 5.34 -29.47 -5.46
CA ASP A 217 5.37 -30.87 -5.05
C ASP A 217 6.77 -31.49 -5.13
N CYS A 218 7.77 -30.69 -5.48
CA CYS A 218 9.15 -31.17 -5.66
C CYS A 218 9.71 -31.78 -4.39
N THR A 219 10.12 -33.05 -4.47
CA THR A 219 10.73 -33.81 -3.37
C THR A 219 12.25 -33.65 -3.34
N HIS A 220 12.87 -33.13 -4.41
CA HIS A 220 14.30 -32.92 -4.46
C HIS A 220 14.71 -31.70 -3.66
N ARG A 221 15.46 -31.95 -2.61
CA ARG A 221 16.07 -30.92 -1.74
C ARG A 221 17.55 -31.25 -1.53
N LYS A 222 18.09 -30.89 -0.39
CA LYS A 222 19.49 -31.03 -0.03
C LYS A 222 20.07 -32.44 -0.26
N TYR A 223 19.24 -33.48 -0.18
CA TYR A 223 19.67 -34.87 -0.10
C TYR A 223 19.59 -35.65 -1.44
N SER A 224 18.94 -35.13 -2.46
CA SER A 224 18.82 -35.82 -3.75
C SER A 224 18.72 -34.81 -4.89
N PRO A 225 19.78 -34.65 -5.72
CA PRO A 225 19.75 -33.76 -6.86
C PRO A 225 18.74 -34.27 -7.90
N CYS A 226 17.90 -33.36 -8.40
CA CYS A 226 16.93 -33.70 -9.43
C CYS A 226 17.63 -33.96 -10.77
N PRO A 227 17.44 -35.10 -11.43
CA PRO A 227 18.04 -35.38 -12.74
C PRO A 227 17.56 -34.40 -13.83
N LYS A 228 16.41 -33.73 -13.63
CA LYS A 228 15.87 -32.69 -14.50
C LYS A 228 16.18 -31.27 -14.02
N VAL A 229 17.15 -31.08 -13.11
CA VAL A 229 17.44 -29.77 -12.50
C VAL A 229 17.77 -28.70 -13.53
N ASN A 230 18.53 -29.03 -14.56
CA ASN A 230 18.93 -28.12 -15.63
C ASN A 230 17.77 -27.72 -16.57
N GLN A 231 16.71 -28.52 -16.59
CA GLN A 231 15.48 -28.24 -17.38
C GLN A 231 14.37 -27.66 -16.52
N CYS A 232 14.56 -27.52 -15.20
CA CYS A 232 13.55 -27.06 -14.28
C CYS A 232 13.22 -25.57 -14.51
N THR A 233 12.03 -25.31 -15.05
CA THR A 233 11.57 -23.95 -15.35
C THR A 233 11.52 -23.04 -14.13
N TYR A 234 11.12 -23.58 -12.97
CA TYR A 234 11.16 -22.82 -11.71
C TYR A 234 12.57 -22.39 -11.32
N LYS A 235 13.53 -23.35 -11.32
CA LYS A 235 14.92 -23.04 -10.95
C LYS A 235 15.58 -22.07 -11.93
N SER A 236 15.35 -22.26 -13.23
CA SER A 236 15.83 -21.36 -14.27
C SER A 236 15.28 -19.95 -14.07
N GLN A 237 13.97 -19.82 -13.86
CA GLN A 237 13.34 -18.51 -13.63
C GLN A 237 13.81 -17.86 -12.33
N LYS A 238 13.99 -18.64 -11.26
CA LYS A 238 14.55 -18.13 -10.00
C LYS A 238 15.97 -17.59 -10.18
N HIS A 239 16.81 -18.31 -10.93
CA HIS A 239 18.18 -17.89 -11.22
C HIS A 239 18.20 -16.57 -12.02
N ARG A 240 17.33 -16.47 -13.05
CA ARG A 240 17.16 -15.22 -13.82
C ARG A 240 16.72 -14.06 -12.93
N ALA A 241 15.75 -14.28 -12.04
CA ALA A 241 15.27 -13.24 -11.13
C ALA A 241 16.34 -12.77 -10.13
N LEU A 242 17.15 -13.69 -9.60
CA LEU A 242 18.26 -13.35 -8.69
C LEU A 242 19.41 -12.61 -9.41
N ALA A 243 19.60 -12.85 -10.70
CA ALA A 243 20.61 -12.16 -11.50
C ALA A 243 20.13 -10.79 -12.03
N ALA A 244 18.83 -10.56 -12.09
CA ALA A 244 18.22 -9.37 -12.70
C ALA A 244 18.52 -8.09 -11.93
N ASP A 245 18.49 -6.95 -12.63
CA ASP A 245 18.52 -5.63 -12.02
C ASP A 245 17.16 -5.25 -11.41
N LEU A 246 16.06 -5.81 -11.98
CA LEU A 246 14.70 -5.64 -11.50
C LEU A 246 13.99 -6.99 -11.42
N ALA A 247 13.83 -7.51 -10.22
CA ALA A 247 13.05 -8.72 -9.95
C ALA A 247 11.67 -8.33 -9.39
N VAL A 248 10.61 -8.90 -9.95
CA VAL A 248 9.22 -8.63 -9.52
C VAL A 248 8.62 -9.85 -8.86
N VAL A 249 8.23 -9.70 -7.61
CA VAL A 249 7.72 -10.78 -6.75
C VAL A 249 6.42 -10.36 -6.07
N ASN A 250 5.64 -11.31 -5.55
CA ASN A 250 4.59 -10.96 -4.61
C ASN A 250 5.08 -11.08 -3.15
N TYR A 251 4.40 -10.42 -2.21
CA TYR A 251 4.76 -10.42 -0.79
C TYR A 251 4.91 -11.84 -0.21
N SER A 252 3.99 -12.74 -0.53
CA SER A 252 4.04 -14.11 -0.02
C SER A 252 5.30 -14.86 -0.49
N PHE A 253 5.66 -14.73 -1.77
CA PHE A 253 6.89 -15.30 -2.31
C PHE A 253 8.12 -14.67 -1.64
N PHE A 254 8.16 -13.34 -1.57
CA PHE A 254 9.27 -12.60 -0.95
C PHE A 254 9.50 -13.05 0.50
N LEU A 255 8.45 -13.02 1.33
CA LEU A 255 8.55 -13.40 2.74
C LEU A 255 9.05 -14.84 2.93
N ASN A 256 8.58 -15.79 2.11
CA ASN A 256 9.07 -17.17 2.16
C ASN A 256 10.54 -17.30 1.71
N GLU A 257 10.90 -16.67 0.61
CA GLU A 257 12.25 -16.79 0.06
C GLU A 257 13.29 -16.04 0.90
N ALA A 258 12.97 -14.86 1.40
CA ALA A 258 13.88 -14.06 2.20
C ALA A 258 14.14 -14.66 3.59
N ASN A 259 13.10 -15.20 4.25
CA ASN A 259 13.22 -15.70 5.62
C ASN A 259 13.65 -17.16 5.72
N TYR A 260 13.28 -18.02 4.75
CA TYR A 260 13.55 -19.46 4.87
C TYR A 260 14.60 -19.97 3.88
N VAL A 261 14.77 -19.31 2.74
CA VAL A 261 15.69 -19.77 1.68
C VAL A 261 16.89 -18.82 1.54
N GLY A 262 16.75 -17.55 1.93
CA GLY A 262 17.79 -16.53 1.91
C GLY A 262 18.07 -15.91 0.54
N GLY A 263 17.39 -16.37 -0.51
CA GLY A 263 17.71 -15.96 -1.89
C GLY A 263 17.40 -14.51 -2.22
N PHE A 264 16.43 -13.88 -1.54
CA PHE A 264 16.00 -12.50 -1.75
C PHE A 264 16.29 -11.60 -0.55
N SER A 265 17.21 -11.98 0.34
CA SER A 265 17.68 -11.17 1.46
C SER A 265 18.92 -10.35 1.08
N GLY A 266 19.08 -9.18 1.71
CA GLY A 266 20.27 -8.32 1.54
C GLY A 266 20.30 -7.51 0.23
N TRP A 267 19.18 -7.35 -0.45
CA TRP A 267 19.13 -6.60 -1.70
C TRP A 267 19.36 -5.09 -1.48
N PRO A 268 20.01 -4.41 -2.46
CA PRO A 268 20.26 -2.97 -2.37
C PRO A 268 18.99 -2.14 -2.22
N VAL A 269 17.90 -2.49 -2.94
CA VAL A 269 16.62 -1.82 -2.85
C VAL A 269 15.48 -2.83 -2.78
N LEU A 270 14.56 -2.63 -1.82
CA LEU A 270 13.24 -3.23 -1.78
C LEU A 270 12.19 -2.16 -2.02
N VAL A 271 11.33 -2.39 -2.99
CA VAL A 271 10.14 -1.59 -3.23
C VAL A 271 8.91 -2.36 -2.77
N PHE A 272 8.15 -1.79 -1.86
CA PHE A 272 6.86 -2.30 -1.42
C PHE A 272 5.75 -1.49 -2.06
N ASP A 273 5.11 -2.03 -3.08
CA ASP A 273 3.94 -1.43 -3.70
C ASP A 273 2.67 -1.84 -2.96
N GLU A 274 1.68 -0.95 -2.90
CA GLU A 274 0.54 -1.05 -1.98
C GLU A 274 0.99 -1.36 -0.53
N ALA A 275 2.00 -0.62 -0.06
CA ALA A 275 2.67 -0.85 1.22
C ALA A 275 1.75 -0.69 2.44
N ASP A 276 0.60 -0.05 2.29
CA ASP A 276 -0.48 -0.06 3.29
C ASP A 276 -1.00 -1.47 3.59
N ARG A 277 -0.74 -2.45 2.69
CA ARG A 277 -1.09 -3.87 2.88
C ARG A 277 0.04 -4.71 3.48
N ALA A 278 1.24 -4.17 3.58
CA ALA A 278 2.42 -4.91 4.05
C ALA A 278 2.18 -5.56 5.42
N GLU A 279 1.52 -4.86 6.33
CA GLU A 279 1.12 -5.38 7.64
C GLU A 279 0.19 -6.61 7.51
N GLY A 280 -0.81 -6.52 6.64
CA GLY A 280 -1.75 -7.62 6.39
C GLY A 280 -1.09 -8.83 5.72
N GLU A 281 -0.13 -8.62 4.83
CA GLU A 281 0.63 -9.71 4.21
C GLU A 281 1.58 -10.37 5.22
N LEU A 282 2.23 -9.58 6.06
CA LEU A 282 3.05 -10.11 7.16
C LEU A 282 2.18 -10.86 8.18
N MET A 283 0.97 -10.37 8.50
CA MET A 283 0.00 -11.07 9.36
C MET A 283 -0.35 -12.46 8.80
N LYS A 284 -0.63 -12.55 7.49
CA LYS A 284 -0.90 -13.84 6.83
C LYS A 284 0.30 -14.79 6.91
N PHE A 285 1.51 -14.26 6.74
CA PHE A 285 2.74 -15.04 6.76
C PHE A 285 3.05 -15.62 8.14
N VAL A 286 2.88 -14.83 9.20
CA VAL A 286 3.16 -15.26 10.57
C VAL A 286 1.99 -16.00 11.22
N SER A 287 0.80 -15.97 10.63
CA SER A 287 -0.35 -16.72 11.14
C SER A 287 -0.14 -18.23 10.95
N LEU A 288 -0.43 -18.97 12.00
CA LEU A 288 -0.32 -20.43 12.00
C LEU A 288 -1.67 -21.07 11.74
N THR A 289 -1.69 -22.03 10.82
CA THR A 289 -2.87 -22.85 10.55
C THR A 289 -2.47 -24.31 10.69
N LEU A 290 -3.15 -25.03 11.57
CA LEU A 290 -3.11 -26.48 11.67
C LEU A 290 -4.45 -27.03 11.14
N THR A 291 -4.40 -28.08 10.31
CA THR A 291 -5.61 -28.76 9.85
C THR A 291 -5.65 -30.18 10.36
N ARG A 292 -6.86 -30.71 10.57
CA ARG A 292 -7.06 -32.11 10.96
C ARG A 292 -6.33 -33.06 10.02
N GLN A 293 -6.54 -32.92 8.72
CA GLN A 293 -5.88 -33.71 7.67
C GLN A 293 -4.34 -33.68 7.78
N GLN A 294 -3.75 -32.54 8.15
CA GLN A 294 -2.31 -32.38 8.30
C GLN A 294 -1.79 -33.19 9.50
N LEU A 295 -2.51 -33.15 10.60
CA LEU A 295 -2.17 -33.92 11.80
C LEU A 295 -2.35 -35.43 11.56
N GLU A 296 -3.47 -35.86 10.99
CA GLU A 296 -3.76 -37.25 10.65
C GLU A 296 -2.71 -37.87 9.74
N ARG A 297 -2.29 -37.14 8.70
CA ARG A 297 -1.20 -37.59 7.79
C ARG A 297 0.15 -37.77 8.47
N CYS A 298 0.36 -37.15 9.63
CA CYS A 298 1.55 -37.32 10.47
C CYS A 298 1.26 -38.17 11.69
N GLN A 299 0.11 -38.84 11.79
CA GLN A 299 -0.31 -39.70 12.93
C GLN A 299 -0.25 -38.95 14.27
N ILE A 300 -0.64 -37.68 14.27
CA ILE A 300 -0.66 -36.82 15.45
C ILE A 300 -2.11 -36.49 15.79
N GLU A 301 -2.50 -36.78 17.04
CA GLU A 301 -3.80 -36.40 17.56
C GLU A 301 -3.78 -34.94 18.06
N PRO A 302 -4.81 -34.13 17.73
CA PRO A 302 -4.96 -32.81 18.33
C PRO A 302 -5.25 -32.91 19.84
N PRO A 303 -5.15 -31.80 20.60
CA PRO A 303 -5.48 -31.81 22.03
C PRO A 303 -6.96 -32.16 22.26
N GLU A 304 -7.24 -32.78 23.44
CA GLU A 304 -8.60 -33.17 23.83
C GLU A 304 -9.58 -31.98 23.79
N TYR A 305 -9.19 -30.85 24.37
CA TYR A 305 -10.01 -29.63 24.43
C TYR A 305 -9.64 -28.68 23.27
N LYS A 306 -10.07 -29.02 22.05
CA LYS A 306 -9.70 -28.32 20.78
C LYS A 306 -10.11 -26.86 20.73
N THR A 307 -11.13 -26.45 21.49
CA THR A 307 -11.66 -25.08 21.54
C THR A 307 -10.94 -24.15 22.54
N LYS A 308 -9.97 -24.70 23.32
CA LYS A 308 -9.24 -23.94 24.35
C LYS A 308 -7.80 -23.73 23.96
N LEU A 309 -7.36 -22.47 23.87
CA LEU A 309 -5.97 -22.11 23.54
C LEU A 309 -4.97 -22.75 24.50
N ASP A 310 -5.26 -22.77 25.81
CA ASP A 310 -4.38 -23.36 26.82
C ASP A 310 -4.11 -24.85 26.58
N ALA A 311 -5.09 -25.59 26.04
CA ALA A 311 -4.90 -26.98 25.67
C ALA A 311 -3.89 -27.13 24.52
N TRP A 312 -3.95 -26.25 23.52
CA TRP A 312 -2.99 -26.21 22.42
C TRP A 312 -1.58 -25.83 22.89
N LEU A 313 -1.46 -24.84 23.79
CA LEU A 313 -0.16 -24.46 24.37
C LEU A 313 0.51 -25.63 25.11
N LYS A 314 -0.25 -26.37 25.93
CA LYS A 314 0.26 -27.54 26.64
C LYS A 314 0.56 -28.72 25.71
N TRP A 315 -0.20 -28.89 24.64
CA TRP A 315 -0.04 -29.95 23.65
C TRP A 315 1.15 -29.76 22.74
N ALA A 316 1.56 -28.51 22.44
CA ALA A 316 2.52 -28.19 21.38
C ALA A 316 3.93 -28.71 21.71
N GLU A 317 4.45 -28.52 22.92
CA GLU A 317 5.82 -28.89 23.31
C GLU A 317 6.08 -30.40 23.22
N PRO A 318 5.23 -31.27 23.89
CA PRO A 318 5.39 -32.73 23.75
C PRO A 318 5.22 -33.20 22.31
N THR A 319 4.32 -32.54 21.55
CA THR A 319 4.08 -32.89 20.15
C THR A 319 5.26 -32.51 19.26
N LEU A 320 5.87 -31.34 19.49
CA LEU A 320 7.10 -30.95 18.81
C LEU A 320 8.21 -31.96 18.99
N SER A 321 8.40 -32.44 20.24
CA SER A 321 9.40 -33.46 20.55
C SER A 321 9.12 -34.79 19.85
N LYS A 322 7.84 -35.23 19.82
CA LYS A 322 7.42 -36.46 19.12
C LYS A 322 7.66 -36.34 17.60
N VAL A 323 7.25 -35.24 17.01
CA VAL A 323 7.43 -34.97 15.56
C VAL A 323 8.92 -34.83 15.20
N GLY A 324 9.72 -34.23 16.09
CA GLY A 324 11.18 -34.17 15.95
C GLY A 324 11.86 -35.55 15.96
N GLY A 325 11.45 -36.44 16.88
CA GLY A 325 11.95 -37.81 16.89
C GLY A 325 11.63 -38.60 15.63
N GLU A 326 10.40 -38.46 15.10
CA GLU A 326 9.99 -39.10 13.86
C GLU A 326 10.72 -38.49 12.64
N LEU A 327 10.95 -37.20 12.64
CA LEU A 327 11.73 -36.53 11.61
C LEU A 327 13.17 -37.06 11.56
N ASN A 328 13.82 -37.20 12.71
CA ASN A 328 15.16 -37.77 12.81
C ASN A 328 15.20 -39.23 12.29
N ARG A 329 14.17 -40.05 12.62
CA ARG A 329 14.05 -41.42 12.09
C ARG A 329 13.94 -41.45 10.56
N LEU A 330 13.10 -40.56 10.00
CA LEU A 330 12.94 -40.45 8.55
C LEU A 330 14.21 -39.95 7.86
N GLU A 331 14.94 -39.02 8.48
CA GLU A 331 16.24 -38.52 7.96
C GLU A 331 17.30 -39.62 8.00
N ALA A 332 17.41 -40.40 9.07
CA ALA A 332 18.27 -41.57 9.14
C ALA A 332 17.90 -42.62 8.09
N GLY A 333 16.63 -42.81 7.78
CA GLY A 333 16.17 -43.71 6.70
C GLY A 333 16.60 -43.29 5.30
N LEU A 334 17.11 -42.07 5.11
CA LEU A 334 17.69 -41.62 3.84
C LEU A 334 19.17 -42.03 3.67
N GLU A 335 19.94 -42.23 4.75
CA GLU A 335 21.35 -42.47 4.72
C GLU A 335 21.77 -43.64 3.76
N PRO A 336 21.07 -44.80 3.76
CA PRO A 336 21.42 -45.91 2.87
C PRO A 336 21.29 -45.55 1.37
N TYR A 337 20.41 -44.63 1.01
CA TYR A 337 20.23 -44.18 -0.36
C TYR A 337 21.30 -43.18 -0.77
N LEU A 338 21.74 -42.34 0.19
CA LEU A 338 22.78 -41.33 -0.04
C LEU A 338 24.16 -41.97 -0.21
N GLU A 339 24.46 -43.02 0.58
CA GLU A 339 25.72 -43.75 0.50
C GLU A 339 25.94 -44.46 -0.86
N VAL A 340 24.85 -44.89 -1.50
CA VAL A 340 24.91 -45.59 -2.80
C VAL A 340 24.49 -44.70 -3.98
N GLU A 341 24.38 -43.39 -3.76
CA GLU A 341 23.93 -42.39 -4.75
C GLU A 341 22.60 -42.74 -5.45
N LYS A 342 21.74 -43.52 -4.81
CA LYS A 342 20.41 -43.88 -5.32
C LYS A 342 19.35 -42.86 -4.87
N GLU A 343 18.35 -42.68 -5.74
CA GLU A 343 17.21 -41.85 -5.39
C GLU A 343 16.37 -42.51 -4.29
N PRO A 344 16.07 -41.80 -3.18
CA PRO A 344 15.14 -42.31 -2.16
C PRO A 344 13.72 -42.50 -2.74
N PRO A 345 12.95 -43.45 -2.20
CA PRO A 345 11.55 -43.62 -2.58
C PRO A 345 10.74 -42.33 -2.45
N VAL A 346 9.91 -42.05 -3.43
CA VAL A 346 9.08 -40.82 -3.47
C VAL A 346 8.20 -40.68 -2.23
N GLU A 347 7.66 -41.81 -1.73
CA GLU A 347 6.83 -41.81 -0.52
C GLU A 347 7.62 -41.44 0.74
N LEU A 348 8.82 -41.94 0.91
CA LEU A 348 9.71 -41.54 2.02
C LEU A 348 10.01 -40.04 1.98
N MET A 349 10.27 -39.50 0.80
CA MET A 349 10.50 -38.05 0.62
C MET A 349 9.26 -37.23 0.89
N ARG A 350 8.07 -37.70 0.49
CA ARG A 350 6.79 -37.04 0.78
C ARG A 350 6.49 -37.03 2.28
N GLU A 351 6.75 -38.16 2.95
CA GLU A 351 6.57 -38.29 4.38
C GLU A 351 7.51 -37.35 5.14
N LEU A 352 8.80 -37.36 4.80
CA LEU A 352 9.79 -36.44 5.35
C LEU A 352 9.35 -34.97 5.21
N ILE A 353 8.90 -34.56 4.04
CA ILE A 353 8.42 -33.18 3.80
C ILE A 353 7.19 -32.85 4.64
N ARG A 354 6.26 -33.79 4.82
CA ARG A 354 5.09 -33.61 5.69
C ARG A 354 5.52 -33.35 7.12
N TYR A 355 6.40 -34.17 7.67
CA TYR A 355 6.92 -34.01 9.03
C TYR A 355 7.76 -32.75 9.19
N GLN A 356 8.62 -32.40 8.23
CA GLN A 356 9.36 -31.13 8.25
C GLN A 356 8.45 -29.91 8.29
N ARG A 357 7.38 -29.92 7.50
CA ARG A 357 6.40 -28.82 7.49
C ARG A 357 5.66 -28.72 8.83
N LEU A 358 5.25 -29.86 9.41
CA LEU A 358 4.58 -29.87 10.72
C LEU A 358 5.54 -29.45 11.83
N HIS A 359 6.78 -29.99 11.84
CA HIS A 359 7.81 -29.62 12.80
C HIS A 359 8.09 -28.11 12.78
N SER A 360 8.26 -27.53 11.60
CA SER A 360 8.48 -26.07 11.45
C SER A 360 7.33 -25.25 12.01
N LYS A 361 6.08 -25.68 11.76
CA LYS A 361 4.88 -25.01 12.34
C LYS A 361 4.83 -25.15 13.85
N LEU A 362 5.09 -26.33 14.39
CA LEU A 362 5.09 -26.56 15.84
C LEU A 362 6.21 -25.79 16.53
N LYS A 363 7.40 -25.73 15.91
CA LYS A 363 8.51 -24.91 16.41
C LYS A 363 8.13 -23.43 16.47
N MET A 364 7.49 -22.91 15.43
CA MET A 364 6.99 -21.54 15.44
C MET A 364 5.88 -21.37 16.49
N PHE A 365 5.01 -22.37 16.65
CA PHE A 365 3.95 -22.34 17.64
C PHE A 365 4.53 -22.23 19.06
N THR A 366 5.43 -23.11 19.45
CA THR A 366 6.05 -23.12 20.79
C THR A 366 6.90 -21.89 21.08
N THR A 367 7.49 -21.29 20.03
CA THR A 367 8.34 -20.11 20.19
C THR A 367 7.54 -18.79 20.25
N CYS A 368 6.43 -18.68 19.50
CA CYS A 368 5.78 -17.40 19.25
C CYS A 368 4.36 -17.29 19.83
N VAL A 369 3.61 -18.41 19.91
CA VAL A 369 2.20 -18.37 20.32
C VAL A 369 2.08 -18.32 21.84
N ASP A 370 1.37 -17.34 22.33
CA ASP A 370 1.07 -17.15 23.75
C ASP A 370 -0.40 -16.71 23.95
N ALA A 371 -0.80 -16.44 25.20
CA ALA A 371 -2.15 -16.01 25.56
C ALA A 371 -2.58 -14.68 24.90
N ARG A 372 -1.63 -13.89 24.37
CA ARG A 372 -1.91 -12.64 23.63
C ARG A 372 -2.35 -12.90 22.19
N TRP A 373 -2.12 -14.10 21.67
CA TRP A 373 -2.57 -14.46 20.33
C TRP A 373 -4.07 -14.67 20.28
N VAL A 374 -4.64 -14.47 19.11
CA VAL A 374 -6.03 -14.80 18.81
C VAL A 374 -6.08 -16.20 18.24
N SER A 375 -7.02 -17.00 18.70
CA SER A 375 -7.24 -18.35 18.22
C SER A 375 -8.66 -18.52 17.68
N GLU A 376 -8.75 -19.04 16.46
CA GLU A 376 -9.99 -19.46 15.81
C GLU A 376 -10.04 -20.98 15.85
N LEU A 377 -10.80 -21.53 16.78
CA LEU A 377 -10.79 -22.95 17.14
C LEU A 377 -12.16 -23.64 16.98
N ASP A 378 -13.14 -22.90 16.46
CA ASP A 378 -14.53 -23.36 16.35
C ASP A 378 -14.73 -24.32 15.15
N ASP A 379 -13.84 -24.27 14.15
CA ASP A 379 -13.84 -25.19 13.02
C ASP A 379 -13.13 -26.51 13.40
N PRO A 380 -13.80 -27.67 13.39
CA PRO A 380 -13.22 -28.95 13.75
C PRO A 380 -12.13 -29.44 12.77
N GLU A 381 -12.08 -28.90 11.58
CA GLU A 381 -11.13 -29.29 10.51
C GLU A 381 -9.92 -28.36 10.42
N LYS A 382 -10.02 -27.14 11.03
CA LYS A 382 -9.02 -26.10 10.84
C LYS A 382 -8.89 -25.20 12.06
N TRP A 383 -7.70 -25.13 12.62
CA TRP A 383 -7.38 -24.29 13.77
C TRP A 383 -6.38 -23.22 13.37
N GLN A 384 -6.71 -21.95 13.66
CA GLN A 384 -5.88 -20.82 13.30
C GLN A 384 -5.43 -20.04 14.54
N PHE A 385 -4.17 -19.62 14.51
CA PHE A 385 -3.55 -18.81 15.55
C PHE A 385 -2.93 -17.59 14.89
N LYS A 386 -3.32 -16.39 15.32
CA LYS A 386 -2.91 -15.11 14.75
C LYS A 386 -2.38 -14.20 15.84
N PRO A 387 -1.25 -13.50 15.66
CA PRO A 387 -0.85 -12.48 16.62
C PRO A 387 -1.85 -11.32 16.60
N THR A 388 -2.03 -10.65 17.74
CA THR A 388 -2.86 -9.44 17.79
C THR A 388 -2.22 -8.31 16.96
N PHE A 389 -0.88 -8.23 16.99
CA PHE A 389 -0.05 -7.29 16.24
C PHE A 389 1.12 -8.01 15.59
N VAL A 390 1.55 -7.55 14.44
CA VAL A 390 2.74 -8.11 13.74
C VAL A 390 4.04 -7.37 14.05
N ARG A 391 4.00 -6.37 14.92
CA ARG A 391 5.13 -5.50 15.21
C ARG A 391 6.43 -6.26 15.56
N SER A 392 6.35 -7.32 16.34
CA SER A 392 7.50 -8.17 16.72
C SER A 392 8.07 -8.99 15.55
N PHE A 393 7.36 -9.06 14.44
CA PHE A 393 7.74 -9.81 13.25
C PHE A 393 8.16 -8.89 12.08
N GLY A 394 8.19 -7.58 12.28
CA GLY A 394 8.49 -6.60 11.22
C GLY A 394 9.86 -6.80 10.58
N HIS A 395 10.83 -7.31 11.35
CA HIS A 395 12.16 -7.69 10.86
C HIS A 395 12.09 -8.67 9.68
N MET A 396 11.10 -9.58 9.66
CA MET A 396 10.89 -10.56 8.58
C MET A 396 10.53 -9.90 7.23
N LEU A 397 10.15 -8.63 7.23
CA LEU A 397 9.85 -7.85 6.04
C LEU A 397 10.92 -6.78 5.79
N ALA A 398 11.29 -6.03 6.82
CA ALA A 398 12.02 -4.78 6.71
C ALA A 398 13.56 -4.91 6.80
N GLU A 399 14.09 -6.05 7.23
CA GLU A 399 15.56 -6.22 7.36
C GLU A 399 16.24 -6.79 6.12
N HIS A 400 15.48 -7.21 5.11
CA HIS A 400 16.00 -7.85 3.91
C HIS A 400 16.49 -6.89 2.82
N GLY A 401 16.38 -5.58 3.03
CA GLY A 401 16.86 -4.55 2.10
C GLY A 401 17.78 -3.54 2.76
N GLN A 402 18.74 -3.04 1.99
CA GLN A 402 19.59 -1.93 2.43
C GLN A 402 18.82 -0.61 2.39
N ARG A 403 17.93 -0.45 1.41
CA ARG A 403 17.01 0.68 1.23
C ARG A 403 15.60 0.16 0.99
N ILE A 404 14.62 0.77 1.60
CA ILE A 404 13.21 0.39 1.49
C ILE A 404 12.40 1.57 1.03
N LEU A 405 11.73 1.42 -0.11
CA LEU A 405 10.75 2.37 -0.63
C LEU A 405 9.36 1.76 -0.51
N ALA A 406 8.59 2.26 0.44
CA ALA A 406 7.20 1.87 0.66
C ALA A 406 6.26 2.86 -0.04
N MET A 407 5.45 2.39 -0.97
CA MET A 407 4.54 3.24 -1.75
C MET A 407 3.10 2.80 -1.61
N SER A 408 2.20 3.75 -1.44
CA SER A 408 0.76 3.50 -1.48
C SER A 408 0.00 4.77 -1.87
N ALA A 409 -1.22 4.60 -2.39
CA ALA A 409 -2.18 5.71 -2.52
C ALA A 409 -2.89 6.03 -1.19
N THR A 410 -2.72 5.17 -0.20
CA THR A 410 -3.36 5.24 1.12
C THR A 410 -2.38 4.93 2.26
N MET A 411 -1.15 5.44 2.13
CA MET A 411 -0.17 5.36 3.21
C MET A 411 -0.69 6.08 4.46
N LEU A 412 -1.34 7.21 4.27
CA LEU A 412 -1.95 8.11 5.27
C LEU A 412 -0.93 8.65 6.30
N SER A 413 -0.20 7.76 6.96
CA SER A 413 0.76 8.09 8.02
C SER A 413 1.95 7.14 7.99
N ALA A 414 3.14 7.65 7.71
CA ALA A 414 4.37 6.87 7.77
C ALA A 414 4.69 6.42 9.21
N ARG A 415 4.36 7.25 10.20
CA ARG A 415 4.55 6.92 11.62
C ARG A 415 3.72 5.71 12.04
N ASP A 416 2.43 5.67 11.68
CA ASP A 416 1.56 4.56 12.03
C ASP A 416 1.94 3.30 11.25
N TRP A 417 2.35 3.44 9.98
CA TRP A 417 2.87 2.35 9.16
C TRP A 417 4.13 1.74 9.77
N ALA A 418 5.12 2.56 10.13
CA ALA A 418 6.35 2.12 10.76
C ALA A 418 6.08 1.45 12.13
N TYR A 419 5.25 2.09 12.97
CA TYR A 419 4.86 1.55 14.26
C TYR A 419 4.23 0.16 14.15
N ASN A 420 3.28 -0.03 13.22
CA ASN A 420 2.60 -1.31 13.03
C ASN A 420 3.53 -2.42 12.55
N LEU A 421 4.57 -2.07 11.78
CA LEU A 421 5.61 -3.00 11.31
C LEU A 421 6.81 -3.10 12.25
N GLY A 422 6.82 -2.40 13.40
CA GLY A 422 7.94 -2.44 14.34
C GLY A 422 9.23 -1.82 13.80
N ILE A 423 9.13 -0.93 12.82
CA ILE A 423 10.26 -0.15 12.32
C ILE A 423 10.48 1.01 13.29
N GLU A 424 11.64 1.02 13.93
CA GLU A 424 12.01 2.05 14.93
C GLU A 424 12.86 3.17 14.31
N ASP A 425 13.48 2.90 13.16
CA ASP A 425 14.25 3.86 12.41
C ASP A 425 13.39 5.00 11.86
N GLU A 426 14.00 6.14 11.59
CA GLU A 426 13.32 7.27 10.95
C GLU A 426 12.86 6.91 9.55
N VAL A 427 11.60 7.25 9.26
CA VAL A 427 10.99 7.06 7.94
C VAL A 427 10.76 8.41 7.30
N THR A 428 11.46 8.68 6.21
CA THR A 428 11.20 9.88 5.39
C THR A 428 9.82 9.76 4.74
N PHE A 429 8.93 10.69 5.03
CA PHE A 429 7.56 10.68 4.48
C PHE A 429 7.38 11.75 3.42
N HIS A 430 6.99 11.32 2.23
CA HIS A 430 6.66 12.24 1.14
C HIS A 430 5.26 11.99 0.61
N ARG A 431 4.48 13.06 0.50
CA ARG A 431 3.12 13.02 -0.05
C ARG A 431 3.07 13.73 -1.38
N VAL A 432 2.75 12.99 -2.44
CA VAL A 432 2.57 13.50 -3.78
C VAL A 432 1.18 14.11 -3.91
N PRO A 433 1.03 15.37 -4.33
CA PRO A 433 -0.28 15.97 -4.57
C PRO A 433 -1.06 15.24 -5.68
N SER A 434 -2.38 15.26 -5.60
CA SER A 434 -3.23 14.81 -6.71
C SER A 434 -3.34 15.91 -7.76
N THR A 435 -3.23 15.52 -9.02
CA THR A 435 -3.39 16.42 -10.17
C THR A 435 -4.80 16.38 -10.76
N PHE A 436 -5.71 15.58 -10.19
CA PHE A 436 -7.08 15.46 -10.68
C PHE A 436 -7.92 16.60 -10.13
N PRO A 437 -8.67 17.33 -10.97
CA PRO A 437 -9.55 18.39 -10.53
C PRO A 437 -10.54 17.91 -9.46
N ARG A 438 -10.76 18.70 -8.42
CA ARG A 438 -11.70 18.34 -7.34
C ARG A 438 -13.13 18.25 -7.84
N GLU A 439 -13.47 19.06 -8.85
CA GLU A 439 -14.77 19.13 -9.51
C GLU A 439 -15.13 17.80 -10.19
N ASN A 440 -14.11 17.06 -10.64
CA ASN A 440 -14.27 15.79 -11.33
C ASN A 440 -14.45 14.60 -10.37
N ARG A 441 -14.29 14.79 -9.04
CA ARG A 441 -14.33 13.72 -8.05
C ARG A 441 -15.03 14.11 -6.74
N PRO A 442 -16.20 14.77 -6.78
CA PRO A 442 -16.87 15.23 -5.56
C PRO A 442 -17.27 14.05 -4.66
N VAL A 443 -17.11 14.27 -3.34
CA VAL A 443 -17.57 13.37 -2.29
C VAL A 443 -18.72 14.08 -1.57
N ILE A 444 -19.95 13.64 -1.81
CA ILE A 444 -21.17 14.31 -1.36
C ILE A 444 -21.76 13.53 -0.19
N HIS A 445 -21.97 14.21 0.93
CA HIS A 445 -22.69 13.63 2.05
C HIS A 445 -24.20 13.85 1.89
N LEU A 446 -24.97 12.77 1.93
CA LEU A 446 -26.43 12.77 1.91
C LEU A 446 -26.92 12.03 3.17
N PRO A 447 -27.10 12.73 4.29
CA PRO A 447 -27.48 12.10 5.55
C PRO A 447 -28.81 11.37 5.41
N THR A 448 -28.81 10.07 5.63
CA THR A 448 -29.99 9.22 5.42
C THR A 448 -30.42 8.55 6.71
N ALA A 449 -29.54 7.80 7.36
CA ALA A 449 -29.79 7.14 8.63
C ALA A 449 -28.49 6.68 9.31
N ASP A 450 -28.55 6.32 10.58
CA ASP A 450 -27.48 5.58 11.29
C ASP A 450 -27.55 4.09 10.92
N PHE A 451 -26.52 3.63 10.22
CA PHE A 451 -26.37 2.23 9.82
C PHE A 451 -25.52 1.41 10.79
N SER A 452 -25.40 1.81 12.07
CA SER A 452 -24.79 0.95 13.10
C SER A 452 -25.59 -0.33 13.33
N LEU A 453 -24.99 -1.35 13.96
CA LEU A 453 -25.69 -2.62 14.23
C LEU A 453 -26.96 -2.43 15.07
N LYS A 454 -26.98 -1.41 15.94
CA LYS A 454 -28.11 -1.13 16.83
C LYS A 454 -29.23 -0.35 16.13
N SER A 455 -28.87 0.53 15.18
CA SER A 455 -29.79 1.50 14.56
C SER A 455 -30.26 1.06 13.17
N ALA A 456 -29.61 0.08 12.52
CA ALA A 456 -30.01 -0.44 11.21
C ALA A 456 -31.31 -1.30 11.31
N ASN A 457 -32.42 -0.67 11.65
CA ASN A 457 -33.76 -1.25 11.72
C ASN A 457 -34.49 -1.16 10.36
N GLY A 458 -35.74 -1.62 10.30
CA GLY A 458 -36.54 -1.61 9.08
C GLY A 458 -36.79 -0.22 8.50
N GLU A 459 -36.96 0.80 9.35
CA GLU A 459 -37.16 2.19 8.94
C GLU A 459 -35.89 2.77 8.30
N ALA A 460 -34.73 2.61 8.94
CA ALA A 460 -33.45 3.05 8.40
C ALA A 460 -33.14 2.38 7.05
N LEU A 461 -33.44 1.08 6.91
CA LEU A 461 -33.28 0.34 5.65
C LEU A 461 -34.24 0.84 4.57
N MET A 462 -35.50 1.18 4.92
CA MET A 462 -36.44 1.77 3.97
C MET A 462 -35.99 3.16 3.48
N LEU A 463 -35.52 4.01 4.39
CA LEU A 463 -34.95 5.33 4.03
C LEU A 463 -33.76 5.17 3.09
N MET A 464 -32.88 4.21 3.36
CA MET A 464 -31.74 3.87 2.50
C MET A 464 -32.20 3.49 1.09
N VAL A 465 -33.18 2.59 0.95
CA VAL A 465 -33.68 2.17 -0.36
C VAL A 465 -34.23 3.37 -1.14
N ARG A 466 -35.04 4.21 -0.49
CA ARG A 466 -35.60 5.44 -1.12
C ARG A 466 -34.50 6.39 -1.60
N MET A 467 -33.46 6.60 -0.79
CA MET A 467 -32.34 7.46 -1.15
C MET A 467 -31.54 6.86 -2.32
N VAL A 468 -31.22 5.56 -2.26
CA VAL A 468 -30.53 4.85 -3.34
C VAL A 468 -31.35 4.90 -4.63
N ASP A 469 -32.67 4.62 -4.58
CA ASP A 469 -33.54 4.68 -5.75
C ASP A 469 -33.56 6.08 -6.38
N GLY A 470 -33.60 7.14 -5.57
CA GLY A 470 -33.50 8.51 -6.06
C GLY A 470 -32.15 8.81 -6.74
N LEU A 471 -31.05 8.26 -6.23
CA LEU A 471 -29.74 8.36 -6.89
C LEU A 471 -29.67 7.54 -8.18
N LEU A 472 -30.31 6.37 -8.23
CA LEU A 472 -30.40 5.56 -9.45
C LEU A 472 -31.24 6.26 -10.55
N ASP A 473 -32.28 6.99 -10.19
CA ASP A 473 -33.03 7.86 -11.13
C ASP A 473 -32.15 8.97 -11.69
N LYS A 474 -31.39 9.65 -10.80
CA LYS A 474 -30.46 10.70 -11.20
C LYS A 474 -29.39 10.17 -12.17
N HIS A 475 -28.93 8.97 -11.95
CA HIS A 475 -27.91 8.28 -12.75
C HIS A 475 -28.49 7.21 -13.68
N LYS A 476 -29.70 7.42 -14.23
CA LYS A 476 -30.44 6.42 -15.01
C LYS A 476 -29.69 5.84 -16.20
N ALA A 477 -28.81 6.60 -16.84
CA ALA A 477 -28.03 6.18 -18.00
C ALA A 477 -26.58 5.77 -17.66
N GLN A 478 -26.22 5.72 -16.38
CA GLN A 478 -24.83 5.53 -15.95
C GLN A 478 -24.67 4.24 -15.15
N LYS A 479 -23.55 3.57 -15.36
CA LYS A 479 -23.10 2.44 -14.52
C LYS A 479 -22.55 2.98 -13.19
N GLY A 480 -22.69 2.18 -12.14
CA GLY A 480 -22.24 2.56 -10.81
C GLY A 480 -21.92 1.38 -9.90
N ILE A 481 -21.51 1.70 -8.67
CA ILE A 481 -21.26 0.71 -7.61
C ILE A 481 -21.89 1.15 -6.30
N ILE A 482 -22.50 0.23 -5.57
CA ILE A 482 -23.04 0.45 -4.24
C ILE A 482 -22.24 -0.38 -3.23
N HIS A 483 -21.56 0.30 -2.34
CA HIS A 483 -20.82 -0.29 -1.25
C HIS A 483 -21.73 -0.42 -0.03
N ALA A 484 -22.41 -1.56 0.07
CA ALA A 484 -23.37 -1.83 1.14
C ALA A 484 -22.72 -2.10 2.51
N VAL A 485 -21.43 -2.54 2.53
CA VAL A 485 -20.62 -2.81 3.74
C VAL A 485 -21.22 -3.93 4.65
N SER A 486 -22.36 -4.48 4.29
CA SER A 486 -23.05 -5.52 5.05
C SER A 486 -23.88 -6.39 4.10
N TYR A 487 -23.83 -7.71 4.29
CA TYR A 487 -24.69 -8.64 3.54
C TYR A 487 -26.18 -8.38 3.80
N LYS A 488 -26.55 -8.03 5.04
CA LYS A 488 -27.94 -7.67 5.40
C LYS A 488 -28.44 -6.47 4.59
N ILE A 489 -27.61 -5.40 4.51
CA ILE A 489 -27.94 -4.18 3.77
C ILE A 489 -28.01 -4.49 2.25
N ALA A 490 -27.03 -5.22 1.72
CA ALA A 490 -27.02 -5.59 0.31
C ALA A 490 -28.25 -6.40 -0.08
N LYS A 491 -28.60 -7.44 0.70
CA LYS A 491 -29.77 -8.27 0.47
C LYS A 491 -31.05 -7.45 0.50
N TYR A 492 -31.23 -6.61 1.52
CA TYR A 492 -32.42 -5.77 1.67
C TYR A 492 -32.58 -4.81 0.48
N LEU A 493 -31.48 -4.20 0.01
CA LEU A 493 -31.49 -3.32 -1.16
C LEU A 493 -31.91 -4.06 -2.44
N LEU A 494 -31.34 -5.24 -2.69
CA LEU A 494 -31.66 -6.06 -3.86
C LEU A 494 -33.14 -6.49 -3.89
N GLU A 495 -33.73 -6.77 -2.72
CA GLU A 495 -35.12 -7.21 -2.59
C GLU A 495 -36.14 -6.06 -2.66
N HIS A 496 -35.78 -4.83 -2.28
CA HIS A 496 -36.76 -3.75 -2.08
C HIS A 496 -36.57 -2.53 -2.99
N SER A 497 -35.44 -2.44 -3.75
CA SER A 497 -35.27 -1.37 -4.74
C SER A 497 -36.26 -1.51 -5.88
N ARG A 498 -36.78 -0.40 -6.41
CA ARG A 498 -37.59 -0.40 -7.63
C ARG A 498 -36.78 -0.56 -8.93
N HIS A 499 -35.44 -0.50 -8.84
CA HIS A 499 -34.51 -0.68 -9.95
C HIS A 499 -33.79 -2.03 -9.92
N GLN A 500 -34.49 -3.10 -9.51
CA GLN A 500 -33.92 -4.45 -9.40
C GLN A 500 -33.30 -4.94 -10.72
N ASP A 501 -33.88 -4.54 -11.86
CA ASP A 501 -33.40 -4.83 -13.21
C ASP A 501 -31.98 -4.29 -13.50
N ARG A 502 -31.57 -3.25 -12.80
CA ARG A 502 -30.23 -2.64 -12.92
C ARG A 502 -29.24 -3.14 -11.87
N LEU A 503 -29.72 -3.72 -10.78
CA LEU A 503 -28.86 -4.14 -9.67
C LEU A 503 -28.30 -5.55 -9.94
N ILE A 504 -27.00 -5.70 -9.79
CA ILE A 504 -26.32 -6.99 -9.87
C ILE A 504 -25.46 -7.22 -8.62
N SER A 505 -25.39 -8.46 -8.19
CA SER A 505 -24.55 -8.87 -7.07
C SER A 505 -23.70 -10.09 -7.41
N HIS A 506 -22.62 -10.30 -6.65
CA HIS A 506 -21.79 -11.50 -6.84
C HIS A 506 -22.47 -12.79 -6.36
N SER A 507 -23.46 -12.72 -5.47
CA SER A 507 -24.26 -13.88 -5.07
C SER A 507 -25.12 -14.42 -6.20
N GLU A 508 -25.54 -13.57 -7.15
CA GLU A 508 -26.31 -13.95 -8.33
C GLU A 508 -25.41 -14.38 -9.50
N ALA A 509 -24.25 -13.75 -9.63
CA ALA A 509 -23.32 -14.01 -10.72
C ALA A 509 -22.36 -15.19 -10.47
N GLY A 510 -22.47 -15.88 -9.32
CA GLY A 510 -21.62 -17.01 -8.95
C GLY A 510 -20.25 -16.60 -8.41
N THR A 511 -19.57 -15.65 -9.02
CA THR A 511 -18.30 -15.12 -8.56
C THR A 511 -18.24 -13.60 -8.67
N ARG A 512 -17.38 -13.00 -7.86
CA ARG A 512 -17.14 -11.56 -7.92
C ARG A 512 -16.54 -11.11 -9.26
N ALA A 513 -15.63 -11.92 -9.82
CA ALA A 513 -15.01 -11.62 -11.11
C ALA A 513 -16.05 -11.62 -12.23
N GLU A 514 -17.03 -12.51 -12.16
CA GLU A 514 -18.12 -12.63 -13.13
C GLU A 514 -19.11 -11.47 -13.02
N ALA A 515 -19.50 -11.08 -11.80
CA ALA A 515 -20.33 -9.88 -11.59
C ALA A 515 -19.67 -8.63 -12.16
N LEU A 516 -18.35 -8.49 -11.95
CA LEU A 516 -17.57 -7.38 -12.47
C LEU A 516 -17.48 -7.42 -14.00
N ARG A 517 -17.21 -8.57 -14.59
CA ARG A 517 -17.19 -8.75 -16.05
C ARG A 517 -18.53 -8.36 -16.65
N ARG A 518 -19.64 -8.82 -16.06
CA ARG A 518 -21.00 -8.46 -16.47
C ARG A 518 -21.25 -6.95 -16.39
N LEU A 519 -20.80 -6.27 -15.33
CA LEU A 519 -20.88 -4.81 -15.22
C LEU A 519 -20.12 -4.11 -16.36
N ILE A 520 -18.92 -4.57 -16.66
CA ILE A 520 -18.05 -3.92 -17.65
C ILE A 520 -18.59 -4.14 -19.07
N GLU A 521 -18.92 -5.37 -19.44
CA GLU A 521 -19.31 -5.78 -20.80
C GLU A 521 -20.75 -5.41 -21.18
N SER A 522 -21.64 -5.21 -20.22
CA SER A 522 -23.03 -4.85 -20.49
C SER A 522 -23.14 -3.46 -21.11
N GLU A 523 -24.05 -3.27 -22.04
CA GLU A 523 -24.47 -1.96 -22.54
C GLU A 523 -25.52 -1.29 -21.63
N MET A 524 -26.20 -2.08 -20.79
CA MET A 524 -27.16 -1.57 -19.81
C MET A 524 -26.46 -0.79 -18.70
N PRO A 525 -27.09 0.24 -18.11
CA PRO A 525 -26.57 1.01 -17.00
C PRO A 525 -26.64 0.23 -15.67
N LEU A 526 -25.97 -0.91 -15.62
CA LEU A 526 -25.93 -1.79 -14.46
C LEU A 526 -25.24 -1.14 -13.27
N VAL A 527 -25.61 -1.57 -12.06
CA VAL A 527 -25.05 -1.11 -10.80
C VAL A 527 -24.68 -2.31 -9.93
N LEU A 528 -23.40 -2.43 -9.61
CA LEU A 528 -22.89 -3.53 -8.80
C LEU A 528 -23.11 -3.25 -7.30
N VAL A 529 -23.89 -4.09 -6.63
CA VAL A 529 -24.08 -4.06 -5.18
C VAL A 529 -23.05 -4.99 -4.54
N SER A 530 -22.14 -4.41 -3.73
CA SER A 530 -21.07 -5.16 -3.05
C SER A 530 -21.21 -5.05 -1.54
N PRO A 531 -21.38 -6.16 -0.81
CA PRO A 531 -21.38 -6.16 0.65
C PRO A 531 -19.97 -6.02 1.24
N SER A 532 -18.94 -6.34 0.46
CA SER A 532 -17.55 -6.25 0.88
C SER A 532 -16.77 -5.31 -0.03
N PHE A 533 -15.91 -4.47 0.57
CA PHE A 533 -14.96 -3.67 -0.17
C PHE A 533 -13.91 -4.55 -0.83
N GLY A 534 -14.19 -5.00 -2.03
CA GLY A 534 -13.19 -5.69 -2.81
C GLY A 534 -12.12 -4.73 -3.32
N ARG A 535 -10.88 -4.96 -2.93
CA ARG A 535 -9.71 -4.26 -3.45
C ARG A 535 -9.33 -4.78 -4.83
N GLY A 536 -8.70 -3.96 -5.68
CA GLY A 536 -8.12 -4.40 -6.94
C GLY A 536 -9.03 -4.37 -8.16
N VAL A 537 -10.08 -3.55 -8.15
CA VAL A 537 -10.95 -3.35 -9.32
C VAL A 537 -10.87 -1.91 -9.78
N ASP A 538 -10.53 -1.71 -11.04
CA ASP A 538 -10.51 -0.41 -11.70
C ASP A 538 -11.79 -0.21 -12.51
N LEU A 539 -12.57 0.79 -12.10
CA LEU A 539 -13.86 1.13 -12.71
C LEU A 539 -13.85 2.59 -13.22
N PHE A 540 -12.86 2.94 -13.99
CA PHE A 540 -12.74 4.28 -14.57
C PHE A 540 -13.60 4.47 -15.82
N GLY A 541 -13.88 5.72 -16.14
CA GLY A 541 -14.68 6.09 -17.30
C GLY A 541 -16.12 5.58 -17.19
N ASP A 542 -16.72 5.16 -18.30
CA ASP A 542 -18.10 4.71 -18.34
C ASP A 542 -18.35 3.35 -17.65
N ARG A 543 -17.33 2.72 -17.09
CA ARG A 543 -17.48 1.51 -16.28
C ARG A 543 -18.14 1.79 -14.93
N ALA A 544 -17.93 3.00 -14.35
CA ALA A 544 -18.70 3.49 -13.21
C ALA A 544 -18.53 5.02 -13.06
N ARG A 545 -19.64 5.75 -13.21
CA ARG A 545 -19.68 7.22 -13.06
C ARG A 545 -20.11 7.69 -11.68
N PHE A 546 -20.64 6.79 -10.88
CA PHE A 546 -21.00 7.09 -9.50
C PHE A 546 -20.76 5.90 -8.59
N GLN A 547 -20.58 6.19 -7.32
CA GLN A 547 -20.55 5.18 -6.28
C GLN A 547 -21.27 5.67 -5.02
N ILE A 548 -21.87 4.75 -4.30
CA ILE A 548 -22.65 5.01 -3.09
C ILE A 548 -22.04 4.21 -1.95
N CYS A 549 -21.55 4.88 -0.92
CA CYS A 549 -21.17 4.30 0.36
C CYS A 549 -22.37 4.37 1.31
N VAL A 550 -23.07 3.25 1.48
CA VAL A 550 -24.27 3.23 2.34
C VAL A 550 -23.90 3.40 3.80
N LYS A 551 -22.84 2.72 4.24
CA LYS A 551 -22.39 2.67 5.63
C LYS A 551 -20.90 2.92 5.71
N ILE A 552 -20.45 3.66 6.74
CA ILE A 552 -19.01 3.82 7.00
C ILE A 552 -18.36 2.42 7.18
N PRO A 553 -17.29 2.11 6.41
CA PRO A 553 -16.71 0.78 6.34
C PRO A 553 -15.73 0.51 7.50
N PHE A 554 -16.23 0.52 8.72
CA PHE A 554 -15.45 0.08 9.87
C PHE A 554 -15.02 -1.38 9.71
N PRO A 555 -13.79 -1.77 10.09
CA PRO A 555 -13.40 -3.17 10.15
C PRO A 555 -14.36 -4.01 10.99
N ASP A 556 -14.62 -5.26 10.56
CA ASP A 556 -15.60 -6.11 11.22
C ASP A 556 -15.13 -6.53 12.62
N LEU A 557 -15.90 -6.15 13.64
CA LEU A 557 -15.66 -6.56 15.03
C LEU A 557 -16.15 -8.00 15.34
N GLY A 558 -16.83 -8.66 14.41
CA GLY A 558 -17.09 -10.09 14.47
C GLY A 558 -15.82 -10.92 14.26
N ASP A 559 -14.83 -10.39 13.56
CA ASP A 559 -13.50 -10.99 13.48
C ASP A 559 -12.77 -10.84 14.83
N LYS A 560 -12.41 -11.99 15.43
CA LYS A 560 -11.80 -12.04 16.76
C LYS A 560 -10.49 -11.26 16.86
N GLN A 561 -9.67 -11.25 15.79
CA GLN A 561 -8.39 -10.52 15.75
C GLN A 561 -8.63 -9.01 15.71
N THR A 562 -9.52 -8.56 14.82
CA THR A 562 -9.92 -7.15 14.71
C THR A 562 -10.47 -6.62 16.03
N ALA A 563 -11.37 -7.39 16.67
CA ALA A 563 -11.95 -7.01 17.97
C ALA A 563 -10.88 -6.92 19.08
N LYS A 564 -10.03 -7.95 19.23
CA LYS A 564 -8.96 -7.96 20.23
C LYS A 564 -7.99 -6.80 20.03
N ARG A 565 -7.62 -6.52 18.78
CA ARG A 565 -6.75 -5.39 18.42
C ARG A 565 -7.41 -4.04 18.72
N ARG A 566 -8.66 -3.84 18.33
CA ARG A 566 -9.43 -2.62 18.58
C ARG A 566 -9.45 -2.25 20.07
N TRP A 567 -9.60 -3.25 20.94
CA TRP A 567 -9.72 -3.05 22.37
C TRP A 567 -8.40 -3.14 23.15
N SER A 568 -7.26 -3.25 22.46
CA SER A 568 -5.94 -3.34 23.09
C SER A 568 -5.34 -2.00 23.52
N GLY A 569 -6.13 -0.91 23.53
CA GLY A 569 -5.73 0.43 23.94
C GLY A 569 -5.63 1.42 22.78
N LYS A 570 -4.99 2.58 23.02
CA LYS A 570 -4.95 3.71 22.07
C LYS A 570 -4.38 3.35 20.69
N ALA A 571 -3.35 2.50 20.64
CA ALA A 571 -2.75 2.09 19.36
C ALA A 571 -3.71 1.23 18.52
N GLY A 572 -4.44 0.32 19.16
CA GLY A 572 -5.45 -0.50 18.49
C GLY A 572 -6.65 0.32 18.02
N GLU A 573 -7.08 1.29 18.82
CA GLU A 573 -8.12 2.24 18.42
C GLU A 573 -7.68 3.08 17.22
N ARG A 574 -6.46 3.63 17.27
CA ARG A 574 -5.87 4.41 16.17
C ARG A 574 -5.82 3.59 14.88
N TRP A 575 -5.33 2.36 14.95
CA TRP A 575 -5.32 1.44 13.80
C TRP A 575 -6.72 1.22 13.22
N TYR A 576 -7.72 0.94 14.06
CA TYR A 576 -9.10 0.70 13.65
C TYR A 576 -9.71 1.89 12.88
N LEU A 577 -9.48 3.10 13.38
CA LEU A 577 -9.94 4.33 12.73
C LEU A 577 -9.18 4.61 11.43
N LEU A 578 -7.87 4.38 11.38
CA LEU A 578 -7.07 4.54 10.16
C LEU A 578 -7.46 3.54 9.07
N GLU A 579 -7.76 2.28 9.43
CA GLU A 579 -8.28 1.30 8.45
C GLU A 579 -9.60 1.75 7.84
N THR A 580 -10.45 2.40 8.64
CA THR A 580 -11.71 3.00 8.14
C THR A 580 -11.43 4.17 7.18
N VAL A 581 -10.53 5.08 7.52
CA VAL A 581 -10.11 6.17 6.61
C VAL A 581 -9.55 5.58 5.32
N ARG A 582 -8.66 4.59 5.42
CA ARG A 582 -8.06 3.90 4.26
C ARG A 582 -9.11 3.31 3.34
N ALA A 583 -10.10 2.62 3.89
CA ALA A 583 -11.18 2.03 3.11
C ALA A 583 -12.00 3.09 2.35
N ILE A 584 -12.32 4.21 2.98
CA ILE A 584 -13.06 5.32 2.35
C ILE A 584 -12.24 5.98 1.25
N VAL A 585 -10.96 6.28 1.51
CA VAL A 585 -10.05 6.92 0.53
C VAL A 585 -9.81 6.00 -0.67
N GLN A 586 -9.61 4.69 -0.44
CA GLN A 586 -9.48 3.71 -1.50
C GLN A 586 -10.76 3.58 -2.34
N MET A 587 -11.92 3.66 -1.71
CA MET A 587 -13.20 3.68 -2.40
C MET A 587 -13.29 4.91 -3.31
N ALA A 588 -13.12 6.11 -2.76
CA ALA A 588 -13.25 7.36 -3.52
C ALA A 588 -12.26 7.46 -4.69
N GLY A 589 -11.09 6.85 -4.59
CA GLY A 589 -10.06 6.84 -5.64
C GLY A 589 -10.28 5.84 -6.79
N ARG A 590 -11.43 5.14 -6.88
CA ARG A 590 -11.62 4.05 -7.85
C ARG A 590 -12.20 4.46 -9.19
N ILE A 591 -13.08 5.43 -9.19
CA ILE A 591 -13.88 5.81 -10.36
C ILE A 591 -13.26 6.94 -11.19
N VAL A 592 -12.17 7.57 -10.71
CA VAL A 592 -11.44 8.62 -11.43
C VAL A 592 -9.97 8.23 -11.53
N ARG A 593 -9.42 8.16 -12.75
CA ARG A 593 -8.07 7.66 -13.04
C ARG A 593 -7.19 8.63 -13.84
N SER A 594 -7.77 9.68 -14.39
CA SER A 594 -7.06 10.75 -15.12
C SER A 594 -7.65 12.11 -14.78
N ALA A 595 -6.99 13.18 -15.22
CA ALA A 595 -7.47 14.54 -15.01
C ALA A 595 -8.78 14.83 -15.76
N ASP A 596 -8.98 14.16 -16.91
CA ASP A 596 -10.16 14.32 -17.76
C ASP A 596 -11.31 13.36 -17.38
N ASP A 597 -11.06 12.44 -16.44
CA ASP A 597 -12.06 11.49 -15.96
C ASP A 597 -12.88 12.10 -14.81
N TRP A 598 -14.13 11.65 -14.68
CA TRP A 598 -15.02 12.14 -13.63
C TRP A 598 -15.90 11.06 -13.02
N GLY A 599 -16.30 11.26 -11.77
CA GLY A 599 -17.21 10.39 -11.08
C GLY A 599 -17.58 10.96 -9.70
N VAL A 600 -18.76 10.59 -9.19
CA VAL A 600 -19.31 11.12 -7.94
C VAL A 600 -19.35 10.03 -6.87
N THR A 601 -18.92 10.37 -5.66
CA THR A 601 -19.02 9.51 -4.48
C THR A 601 -20.10 10.06 -3.55
N TYR A 602 -21.10 9.24 -3.20
CA TYR A 602 -22.13 9.58 -2.21
C TYR A 602 -21.88 8.81 -0.92
N ILE A 603 -22.00 9.47 0.23
CA ILE A 603 -21.93 8.85 1.57
C ILE A 603 -23.29 9.07 2.25
N LEU A 604 -23.98 7.97 2.62
CA LEU A 604 -25.34 8.03 3.16
C LEU A 604 -25.40 7.95 4.70
N ASP A 605 -24.34 7.45 5.34
CA ASP A 605 -24.30 7.26 6.80
C ASP A 605 -24.32 8.62 7.53
N GLU A 606 -25.32 8.86 8.36
CA GLU A 606 -25.46 10.11 9.10
C GLU A 606 -24.32 10.37 10.11
N ARG A 607 -23.56 9.32 10.49
CA ARG A 607 -22.38 9.45 11.37
C ARG A 607 -21.16 10.03 10.66
N TRP A 608 -21.22 10.21 9.33
CA TRP A 608 -20.10 10.67 8.52
C TRP A 608 -19.47 11.98 9.03
N PRO A 609 -20.21 13.07 9.31
CA PRO A 609 -19.61 14.33 9.76
C PRO A 609 -18.78 14.15 11.05
N ARG A 610 -19.32 13.41 12.03
CA ARG A 610 -18.62 13.14 13.29
C ARG A 610 -17.32 12.37 13.07
N PHE A 611 -17.37 11.31 12.26
CA PHE A 611 -16.19 10.50 11.93
C PHE A 611 -15.18 11.33 11.14
N TYR A 612 -15.62 12.09 10.14
CA TYR A 612 -14.75 12.93 9.33
C TYR A 612 -14.00 13.95 10.19
N HIS A 613 -14.69 14.73 11.03
CA HIS A 613 -14.06 15.72 11.90
C HIS A 613 -13.08 15.10 12.90
N GLN A 614 -13.37 13.90 13.41
CA GLN A 614 -12.46 13.16 14.28
C GLN A 614 -11.16 12.81 13.57
N MET A 615 -11.21 12.45 12.28
CA MET A 615 -10.10 11.91 11.50
C MET A 615 -9.65 12.84 10.37
N GLU A 616 -10.08 14.08 10.33
CA GLU A 616 -9.88 15.02 9.21
C GLU A 616 -8.41 15.12 8.78
N ARG A 617 -7.48 15.20 9.75
CA ARG A 617 -6.04 15.31 9.48
C ARG A 617 -5.43 14.09 8.81
N ASP A 618 -6.08 12.94 8.93
CA ASP A 618 -5.64 11.68 8.35
C ASP A 618 -6.12 11.48 6.92
N PHE A 619 -7.19 12.17 6.52
CA PHE A 619 -7.60 12.16 5.13
C PHE A 619 -6.60 12.92 4.26
N PRO A 620 -6.20 12.37 3.08
CA PRO A 620 -5.36 13.09 2.14
C PRO A 620 -5.99 14.42 1.71
N LEU A 621 -5.16 15.42 1.43
CA LEU A 621 -5.64 16.75 1.03
C LEU A 621 -6.62 16.67 -0.14
N TRP A 622 -6.27 15.89 -1.16
CA TRP A 622 -7.13 15.72 -2.34
C TRP A 622 -8.53 15.19 -2.00
N PHE A 623 -8.68 14.35 -0.99
CA PHE A 623 -9.97 13.85 -0.54
C PHE A 623 -10.75 14.94 0.21
N ARG A 624 -10.07 15.67 1.11
CA ARG A 624 -10.67 16.76 1.89
C ARG A 624 -11.24 17.88 1.00
N GLU A 625 -10.48 18.26 -0.05
CA GLU A 625 -10.89 19.27 -1.02
C GLU A 625 -12.09 18.86 -1.88
N ALA A 626 -12.33 17.57 -2.02
CA ALA A 626 -13.43 17.00 -2.79
C ALA A 626 -14.73 16.84 -1.97
N CYS A 627 -14.67 16.95 -0.63
CA CYS A 627 -15.84 16.82 0.24
C CYS A 627 -16.79 18.00 0.07
N VAL A 628 -18.08 17.68 -0.14
CA VAL A 628 -19.19 18.64 -0.24
C VAL A 628 -20.21 18.26 0.85
N TRP A 629 -20.57 19.24 1.68
CA TRP A 629 -21.45 19.08 2.86
C TRP A 629 -22.87 19.51 2.59
#